data_8e5b7c1584ea6583784bed4f6922f13c
#
_entry.id   8e5b7c1584ea6583784bed4f6922f13c
#
_cell.length_a   1.000
_cell.length_b   1.000
_cell.length_c   1.000
_cell.angle_alpha   90.00
_cell.angle_beta   90.00
_cell.angle_gamma   90.00
#
_symmetry.space_group_name_H-M   'P 1'
#
loop_
_entity.id
_entity.type
_entity.pdbx_description
1 polymer ?
#
loop_
_entity_poly.entity_id
_entity_poly.type
_entity_poly.pdbx_seq_one_letter_code
_entity_poly.pdbx_strand_id
1 'polypeptide(L)'
;AFHEAGIECIMEMYFPADTAPMKALYALWFWKKYYHVDGFHLLGDGVPGELIERDPFLYGVKKMFSDISGQPEKENMLAEYNRGFMQDMRRLLKSDEGMVAGAQFHIKRNTGNFGTINYMASQDGFTLYDTVTYNYRHNEANGEDNHDGSDYNYSWNCGVEGASRKQAIRRLREQQLRNAFLMLHLSQGTPMIYGGDEFGNS
;
A
#
# COMPACT_ATOMS: atom_id res chain seq x y z
N ALA A 1 17.04 -16.85 -7.45
CA ALA A 1 16.19 -16.47 -8.61
C ALA A 1 15.89 -14.96 -8.63
N PHE A 2 15.21 -14.39 -7.61
CA PHE A 2 14.85 -12.95 -7.62
C PHE A 2 16.09 -12.05 -7.67
N HIS A 3 17.07 -12.24 -6.78
CA HIS A 3 18.29 -11.44 -6.74
C HIS A 3 19.13 -11.54 -8.03
N GLU A 4 19.15 -12.71 -8.67
CA GLU A 4 19.80 -12.88 -9.99
C GLU A 4 19.15 -12.03 -11.08
N ALA A 5 17.85 -11.72 -10.92
CA ALA A 5 17.11 -10.81 -11.79
C ALA A 5 17.19 -9.33 -11.34
N GLY A 6 17.96 -9.03 -10.29
CA GLY A 6 18.03 -7.68 -9.72
C GLY A 6 16.77 -7.25 -8.96
N ILE A 7 15.96 -8.22 -8.50
CA ILE A 7 14.71 -7.96 -7.78
C ILE A 7 14.95 -8.17 -6.29
N GLU A 8 14.64 -7.15 -5.49
CA GLU A 8 14.66 -7.21 -4.04
C GLU A 8 13.37 -7.82 -3.49
N CYS A 9 13.49 -8.54 -2.38
CA CYS A 9 12.36 -9.17 -1.70
C CYS A 9 12.08 -8.44 -0.39
N ILE A 10 10.91 -7.80 -0.30
CA ILE A 10 10.43 -7.14 0.92
C ILE A 10 9.36 -8.03 1.55
N MET A 11 9.50 -8.31 2.85
CA MET A 11 8.57 -9.14 3.58
C MET A 11 7.67 -8.29 4.46
N GLU A 12 6.36 -8.47 4.34
CA GLU A 12 5.41 -7.88 5.26
C GLU A 12 5.29 -8.72 6.53
N MET A 13 5.39 -8.08 7.70
CA MET A 13 5.29 -8.76 9.00
C MET A 13 4.41 -7.95 9.95
N TYR A 14 3.43 -8.61 10.53
CA TYR A 14 2.54 -8.04 11.55
C TYR A 14 2.94 -8.52 12.94
N PHE A 15 3.14 -7.56 13.86
CA PHE A 15 3.44 -7.81 15.26
C PHE A 15 2.34 -7.25 16.15
N PRO A 16 1.48 -8.10 16.75
CA PRO A 16 0.50 -7.67 17.75
C PRO A 16 1.14 -6.93 18.94
N ALA A 17 0.38 -6.09 19.62
CA ALA A 17 0.84 -5.27 20.75
C ALA A 17 1.47 -6.09 21.89
N ASP A 18 1.07 -7.34 22.08
CA ASP A 18 1.60 -8.25 23.09
C ASP A 18 2.88 -9.00 22.65
N THR A 19 3.41 -8.70 21.48
CA THR A 19 4.63 -9.33 20.97
C THR A 19 5.83 -8.93 21.80
N ALA A 20 6.53 -9.92 22.39
CA ALA A 20 7.78 -9.65 23.08
C ALA A 20 8.83 -9.07 22.10
N PRO A 21 9.48 -7.93 22.41
CA PRO A 21 10.39 -7.22 21.50
C PRO A 21 11.50 -8.10 20.92
N MET A 22 12.10 -8.96 21.72
CA MET A 22 13.13 -9.90 21.28
C MET A 22 12.59 -10.98 20.33
N LYS A 23 11.34 -11.37 20.47
CA LYS A 23 10.70 -12.32 19.55
C LYS A 23 10.53 -11.72 18.15
N ALA A 24 10.14 -10.44 18.10
CA ALA A 24 10.08 -9.70 16.85
C ALA A 24 11.46 -9.61 16.18
N LEU A 25 12.52 -9.22 16.93
CA LEU A 25 13.90 -9.18 16.40
C LEU A 25 14.37 -10.54 15.89
N TYR A 26 14.14 -11.62 16.62
CA TYR A 26 14.52 -12.97 16.17
C TYR A 26 13.81 -13.37 14.88
N ALA A 27 12.56 -12.99 14.70
CA ALA A 27 11.84 -13.23 13.45
C ALA A 27 12.48 -12.47 12.28
N LEU A 28 12.81 -11.18 12.46
CA LEU A 28 13.50 -10.40 11.43
C LEU A 28 14.88 -10.96 11.09
N TRP A 29 15.67 -11.34 12.10
CA TRP A 29 16.97 -11.96 11.88
C TRP A 29 16.86 -13.29 11.14
N PHE A 30 15.86 -14.10 11.47
CA PHE A 30 15.61 -15.37 10.80
C PHE A 30 15.40 -15.18 9.30
N TRP A 31 14.48 -14.30 8.93
CA TRP A 31 14.16 -14.05 7.53
C TRP A 31 15.32 -13.41 6.76
N LYS A 32 16.00 -12.45 7.38
CA LYS A 32 17.22 -11.86 6.78
C LYS A 32 18.33 -12.90 6.58
N LYS A 33 18.59 -13.71 7.61
CA LYS A 33 19.73 -14.65 7.61
C LYS A 33 19.54 -15.84 6.68
N TYR A 34 18.35 -16.44 6.70
CA TYR A 34 18.11 -17.71 6.00
C TYR A 34 17.42 -17.53 4.65
N TYR A 35 16.67 -16.48 4.46
CA TYR A 35 15.94 -16.22 3.22
C TYR A 35 16.46 -15.01 2.46
N HIS A 36 17.42 -14.27 3.04
CA HIS A 36 18.09 -13.13 2.41
C HIS A 36 17.11 -12.07 1.92
N VAL A 37 16.07 -11.78 2.72
CA VAL A 37 15.15 -10.66 2.41
C VAL A 37 15.87 -9.32 2.53
N ASP A 38 15.56 -8.39 1.64
CA ASP A 38 16.20 -7.08 1.52
C ASP A 38 15.56 -6.01 2.40
N GLY A 39 14.35 -6.27 2.84
CA GLY A 39 13.62 -5.36 3.70
C GLY A 39 12.36 -5.95 4.30
N PHE A 40 11.75 -5.15 5.17
CA PHE A 40 10.51 -5.49 5.87
C PHE A 40 9.51 -4.35 5.80
N HIS A 41 8.26 -4.68 5.53
CA HIS A 41 7.12 -3.83 5.83
C HIS A 41 6.57 -4.24 7.20
N LEU A 42 6.70 -3.34 8.17
CA LEU A 42 6.43 -3.63 9.58
C LEU A 42 5.08 -3.05 9.99
N LEU A 43 4.21 -3.90 10.49
CA LEU A 43 2.84 -3.57 10.87
C LEU A 43 2.56 -3.97 12.31
N GLY A 44 1.63 -3.26 12.94
CA GLY A 44 1.13 -3.55 14.28
C GLY A 44 1.87 -2.82 15.39
N ASP A 45 1.20 -2.70 16.55
CA ASP A 45 1.67 -1.92 17.72
C ASP A 45 2.82 -2.63 18.49
N GLY A 46 3.11 -3.88 18.18
CA GLY A 46 4.20 -4.66 18.77
C GLY A 46 5.53 -4.52 18.05
N VAL A 47 5.64 -3.64 17.05
CA VAL A 47 6.91 -3.38 16.34
C VAL A 47 7.89 -2.66 17.27
N PRO A 48 9.06 -3.27 17.64
CA PRO A 48 10.03 -2.66 18.53
C PRO A 48 10.97 -1.72 17.76
N GLY A 49 10.46 -0.57 17.28
CA GLY A 49 11.17 0.36 16.38
C GLY A 49 12.56 0.74 16.87
N GLU A 50 12.71 1.18 18.14
CA GLU A 50 14.02 1.55 18.71
C GLU A 50 15.04 0.41 18.74
N LEU A 51 14.60 -0.83 18.98
CA LEU A 51 15.50 -1.98 18.99
C LEU A 51 15.93 -2.35 17.57
N ILE A 52 15.00 -2.27 16.61
CA ILE A 52 15.27 -2.54 15.18
C ILE A 52 16.27 -1.52 14.64
N GLU A 53 16.13 -0.25 15.02
CA GLU A 53 17.04 0.82 14.60
C GLU A 53 18.47 0.61 15.10
N ARG A 54 18.61 0.22 16.38
CA ARG A 54 19.91 0.02 17.02
C ARG A 54 20.56 -1.32 16.73
N ASP A 55 19.88 -2.18 16.02
CA ASP A 55 20.35 -3.54 15.74
C ASP A 55 21.38 -3.57 14.59
N PRO A 56 22.64 -3.91 14.87
CA PRO A 56 23.68 -3.91 13.85
C PRO A 56 23.44 -4.94 12.72
N PHE A 57 22.71 -6.01 13.02
CA PHE A 57 22.39 -7.03 12.00
C PHE A 57 21.33 -6.57 11.03
N LEU A 58 20.43 -5.68 11.45
CA LEU A 58 19.41 -5.06 10.61
C LEU A 58 19.86 -3.73 9.97
N TYR A 59 21.11 -3.33 10.18
CA TYR A 59 21.68 -2.17 9.50
C TYR A 59 21.71 -2.40 7.99
N GLY A 60 21.28 -1.41 7.22
CA GLY A 60 21.18 -1.50 5.75
C GLY A 60 20.00 -2.33 5.21
N VAL A 61 19.13 -2.84 6.08
CA VAL A 61 17.86 -3.47 5.66
C VAL A 61 16.81 -2.39 5.45
N LYS A 62 16.04 -2.45 4.37
CA LYS A 62 14.94 -1.53 4.12
C LYS A 62 13.81 -1.74 5.13
N LYS A 63 13.32 -0.66 5.71
CA LYS A 63 12.25 -0.66 6.70
C LYS A 63 11.11 0.21 6.21
N MET A 64 9.93 -0.33 6.15
CA MET A 64 8.74 0.31 5.65
C MET A 64 7.67 0.29 6.73
N PHE A 65 7.03 1.43 6.94
CA PHE A 65 5.99 1.61 7.96
C PHE A 65 4.78 2.31 7.37
N SER A 66 3.60 2.02 7.91
CA SER A 66 2.38 2.76 7.55
C SER A 66 2.34 4.15 8.19
N ASP A 67 3.02 4.33 9.33
CA ASP A 67 3.22 5.58 10.02
C ASP A 67 4.67 5.63 10.52
N ILE A 68 5.38 6.66 10.11
CA ILE A 68 6.77 6.90 10.51
C ILE A 68 6.91 7.95 11.62
N SER A 69 5.80 8.43 12.18
CA SER A 69 5.83 9.31 13.35
C SER A 69 6.55 8.58 14.51
N GLY A 70 7.61 9.19 15.03
CA GLY A 70 8.44 8.57 16.06
C GLY A 70 9.59 7.69 15.57
N GLN A 71 9.77 7.55 14.26
CA GLN A 71 10.96 6.93 13.68
C GLN A 71 12.09 7.95 13.53
N PRO A 72 13.37 7.53 13.50
CA PRO A 72 14.49 8.45 13.42
C PRO A 72 14.50 9.26 12.13
N GLU A 73 14.77 10.54 12.21
CA GLU A 73 14.70 11.49 11.08
C GLU A 73 15.74 11.26 9.97
N LYS A 74 16.70 10.36 10.11
CA LYS A 74 17.84 10.22 9.20
C LYS A 74 18.25 8.77 8.93
N GLU A 75 17.31 7.93 8.55
CA GLU A 75 17.69 6.59 8.12
C GLU A 75 17.48 6.42 6.60
N ASN A 76 18.56 6.18 5.86
CA ASN A 76 18.55 6.05 4.40
C ASN A 76 17.71 4.88 3.88
N MET A 77 17.31 3.95 4.77
CA MET A 77 16.56 2.74 4.41
C MET A 77 15.12 2.77 4.96
N LEU A 78 14.66 3.95 5.38
CA LEU A 78 13.30 4.13 5.89
C LEU A 78 12.35 4.55 4.77
N ALA A 79 11.14 3.97 4.72
CA ALA A 79 10.09 4.38 3.83
C ALA A 79 8.71 4.34 4.47
N GLU A 80 7.83 5.24 4.05
CA GLU A 80 6.44 5.31 4.45
C GLU A 80 5.52 4.72 3.38
N TYR A 81 4.60 3.86 3.78
CA TYR A 81 3.44 3.49 2.97
C TYR A 81 2.42 4.63 2.99
N ASN A 82 2.34 5.36 1.90
CA ASN A 82 1.58 6.61 1.81
C ASN A 82 0.08 6.36 1.64
N ARG A 83 -0.60 5.99 2.73
CA ARG A 83 -2.05 5.78 2.75
C ARG A 83 -2.82 7.03 2.32
N GLY A 84 -2.32 8.22 2.68
CA GLY A 84 -2.93 9.49 2.28
C GLY A 84 -2.96 9.68 0.77
N PHE A 85 -1.91 9.25 0.06
CA PHE A 85 -1.91 9.23 -1.40
C PHE A 85 -3.07 8.41 -1.95
N MET A 86 -3.22 7.18 -1.51
CA MET A 86 -4.30 6.29 -1.95
C MET A 86 -5.68 6.93 -1.73
N GLN A 87 -5.91 7.46 -0.54
CA GLN A 87 -7.19 8.07 -0.18
C GLN A 87 -7.52 9.27 -1.07
N ASP A 88 -6.61 10.24 -1.17
CA ASP A 88 -6.85 11.48 -1.89
C ASP A 88 -6.91 11.26 -3.41
N MET A 89 -6.08 10.37 -3.96
CA MET A 89 -6.12 10.05 -5.40
C MET A 89 -7.39 9.28 -5.80
N ARG A 90 -7.85 8.33 -4.98
CA ARG A 90 -9.15 7.67 -5.23
C ARG A 90 -10.31 8.66 -5.15
N ARG A 91 -10.30 9.58 -4.18
CA ARG A 91 -11.30 10.64 -4.05
C ARG A 91 -11.26 11.61 -5.23
N LEU A 92 -10.08 11.97 -5.73
CA LEU A 92 -9.95 12.77 -6.94
C LEU A 92 -10.51 12.03 -8.17
N LEU A 93 -10.22 10.74 -8.32
CA LEU A 93 -10.71 9.91 -9.42
C LEU A 93 -12.23 9.83 -9.47
N LYS A 94 -12.89 9.72 -8.32
CA LYS A 94 -14.36 9.73 -8.24
C LYS A 94 -14.97 11.14 -8.26
N SER A 95 -14.14 12.18 -8.40
CA SER A 95 -14.55 13.58 -8.50
C SER A 95 -15.17 14.17 -7.22
N ASP A 96 -14.67 13.76 -6.04
CA ASP A 96 -15.02 14.43 -4.78
C ASP A 96 -14.55 15.88 -4.80
N GLU A 97 -15.37 16.78 -4.25
CA GLU A 97 -15.05 18.20 -4.18
C GLU A 97 -13.80 18.45 -3.29
N GLY A 98 -13.01 19.48 -3.63
CA GLY A 98 -11.88 19.93 -2.83
C GLY A 98 -10.62 19.07 -2.88
N MET A 99 -10.56 18.01 -3.69
CA MET A 99 -9.43 17.07 -3.71
C MET A 99 -8.20 17.56 -4.45
N VAL A 100 -8.27 18.65 -5.19
CA VAL A 100 -7.15 19.16 -6.01
C VAL A 100 -5.94 19.52 -5.14
N ALA A 101 -6.15 20.16 -3.99
CA ALA A 101 -5.06 20.55 -3.09
C ALA A 101 -4.34 19.33 -2.48
N GLY A 102 -5.09 18.32 -2.03
CA GLY A 102 -4.53 17.05 -1.53
C GLY A 102 -3.76 16.31 -2.61
N ALA A 103 -4.31 16.21 -3.81
CA ALA A 103 -3.64 15.60 -4.95
C ALA A 103 -2.33 16.34 -5.30
N GLN A 104 -2.33 17.68 -5.35
CA GLN A 104 -1.12 18.46 -5.59
C GLN A 104 -0.05 18.24 -4.52
N PHE A 105 -0.46 18.14 -3.25
CA PHE A 105 0.44 17.82 -2.15
C PHE A 105 1.10 16.47 -2.36
N HIS A 106 0.31 15.42 -2.62
CA HIS A 106 0.83 14.06 -2.77
C HIS A 106 1.68 13.87 -4.04
N ILE A 107 1.30 14.49 -5.18
CA ILE A 107 2.09 14.41 -6.41
C ILE A 107 3.50 14.97 -6.22
N LYS A 108 3.65 16.03 -5.43
CA LYS A 108 4.92 16.73 -5.21
C LYS A 108 5.66 16.29 -3.94
N ARG A 109 5.05 15.40 -3.15
CA ARG A 109 5.58 15.06 -1.84
C ARG A 109 6.96 14.45 -1.95
N ASN A 110 7.94 15.17 -1.41
CA ASN A 110 9.31 14.73 -1.26
C ASN A 110 9.72 15.01 0.19
N THR A 111 9.92 13.98 0.95
CA THR A 111 10.21 14.06 2.39
C THR A 111 11.68 14.39 2.68
N GLY A 112 12.57 14.13 1.73
CA GLY A 112 14.02 14.38 1.88
C GLY A 112 14.75 13.44 2.84
N ASN A 113 14.05 12.92 3.85
CA ASN A 113 14.67 12.12 4.93
C ASN A 113 14.33 10.63 4.84
N PHE A 114 13.27 10.26 4.14
CA PHE A 114 12.81 8.88 3.97
C PHE A 114 12.10 8.69 2.62
N GLY A 115 12.01 7.45 2.18
CA GLY A 115 11.27 7.09 0.98
C GLY A 115 9.75 7.19 1.18
N THR A 116 9.03 7.44 0.09
CA THR A 116 7.57 7.41 0.09
C THR A 116 7.11 6.36 -0.91
N ILE A 117 6.30 5.40 -0.48
CA ILE A 117 5.72 4.36 -1.33
C ILE A 117 4.27 4.74 -1.58
N ASN A 118 3.99 5.15 -2.81
CA ASN A 118 2.65 5.50 -3.26
C ASN A 118 1.94 4.29 -3.84
N TYR A 119 0.65 4.13 -3.57
CA TYR A 119 -0.15 3.03 -4.09
C TYR A 119 -1.61 3.46 -4.30
N MET A 120 -2.28 2.78 -5.21
CA MET A 120 -3.72 2.96 -5.46
C MET A 120 -4.53 1.83 -4.87
N ALA A 121 -3.96 0.62 -4.74
CA ALA A 121 -4.55 -0.54 -4.10
C ALA A 121 -3.45 -1.32 -3.35
N SER A 122 -3.86 -2.11 -2.37
CA SER A 122 -3.00 -2.99 -1.57
C SER A 122 -3.76 -4.25 -1.23
N GLN A 123 -3.17 -5.13 -0.43
CA GLN A 123 -3.83 -6.33 0.11
C GLN A 123 -5.01 -6.01 1.05
N ASP A 124 -5.11 -4.77 1.54
CA ASP A 124 -6.20 -4.31 2.40
C ASP A 124 -7.22 -3.50 1.59
N GLY A 125 -8.45 -3.96 1.54
CA GLY A 125 -9.56 -3.33 0.84
C GLY A 125 -9.68 -3.71 -0.65
N PHE A 126 -10.26 -2.83 -1.44
CA PHE A 126 -10.56 -3.08 -2.85
C PHE A 126 -9.31 -3.10 -3.72
N THR A 127 -9.27 -4.05 -4.68
CA THR A 127 -8.35 -4.01 -5.82
C THR A 127 -8.58 -2.73 -6.63
N LEU A 128 -7.65 -2.38 -7.50
CA LEU A 128 -7.83 -1.19 -8.34
C LEU A 128 -9.06 -1.30 -9.26
N TYR A 129 -9.35 -2.50 -9.78
CA TYR A 129 -10.53 -2.76 -10.59
C TYR A 129 -11.83 -2.64 -9.78
N ASP A 130 -11.84 -3.13 -8.54
CA ASP A 130 -13.00 -3.03 -7.67
C ASP A 130 -13.31 -1.58 -7.27
N THR A 131 -12.30 -0.72 -7.15
CA THR A 131 -12.51 0.71 -6.86
C THR A 131 -13.30 1.45 -7.94
N VAL A 132 -13.33 0.95 -9.17
CA VAL A 132 -14.12 1.52 -10.27
C VAL A 132 -15.36 0.68 -10.62
N THR A 133 -15.58 -0.40 -9.86
CA THR A 133 -16.65 -1.38 -10.15
C THR A 133 -17.70 -1.42 -9.05
N TYR A 134 -17.31 -1.21 -7.79
CA TYR A 134 -18.16 -1.35 -6.64
C TYR A 134 -18.16 -0.10 -5.76
N ASN A 135 -19.32 0.26 -5.22
CA ASN A 135 -19.44 1.23 -4.15
C ASN A 135 -19.43 0.56 -2.77
N TYR A 136 -19.88 -0.69 -2.70
CA TYR A 136 -20.07 -1.45 -1.46
C TYR A 136 -19.30 -2.75 -1.49
N ARG A 137 -19.00 -3.31 -0.31
CA ARG A 137 -18.41 -4.65 -0.18
C ARG A 137 -19.42 -5.71 -0.62
N HIS A 138 -18.89 -6.77 -1.22
CA HIS A 138 -19.63 -7.96 -1.63
C HIS A 138 -18.86 -9.21 -1.22
N ASN A 139 -18.66 -9.39 0.10
CA ASN A 139 -17.86 -10.46 0.70
C ASN A 139 -18.72 -11.54 1.36
N GLU A 140 -20.01 -11.65 0.99
CA GLU A 140 -20.94 -12.61 1.60
C GLU A 140 -20.46 -14.07 1.44
N ALA A 141 -19.74 -14.35 0.37
CA ALA A 141 -19.27 -15.70 0.06
C ALA A 141 -18.03 -16.15 0.85
N ASN A 142 -17.35 -15.24 1.59
CA ASN A 142 -16.16 -15.60 2.35
C ASN A 142 -16.43 -16.17 3.74
N GLY A 143 -17.70 -16.23 4.17
CA GLY A 143 -18.11 -16.76 5.47
C GLY A 143 -18.04 -15.76 6.63
N GLU A 144 -17.75 -14.48 6.37
CA GLU A 144 -17.66 -13.40 7.36
C GLU A 144 -18.89 -12.48 7.36
N ASP A 145 -19.99 -12.94 6.79
CA ASP A 145 -21.27 -12.21 6.68
C ASP A 145 -21.10 -10.75 6.18
N ASN A 146 -20.21 -10.57 5.21
CA ASN A 146 -19.84 -9.26 4.64
C ASN A 146 -19.23 -8.27 5.66
N HIS A 147 -18.65 -8.73 6.75
CA HIS A 147 -17.98 -7.90 7.76
C HIS A 147 -16.49 -7.73 7.50
N ASP A 148 -15.89 -8.52 6.61
CA ASP A 148 -14.47 -8.44 6.27
C ASP A 148 -14.15 -7.20 5.41
N GLY A 149 -12.97 -6.60 5.66
CA GLY A 149 -12.47 -5.44 4.95
C GLY A 149 -13.08 -4.10 5.38
N SER A 150 -12.57 -3.01 4.80
CA SER A 150 -12.99 -1.66 5.11
C SER A 150 -14.39 -1.34 4.60
N ASP A 151 -15.20 -0.64 5.41
CA ASP A 151 -16.49 -0.09 4.97
C ASP A 151 -16.34 1.03 3.94
N TYR A 152 -15.19 1.68 3.92
CA TYR A 152 -14.97 2.87 3.10
C TYR A 152 -13.71 2.73 2.23
N ASN A 153 -13.92 2.38 0.96
CA ASN A 153 -12.85 2.12 0.00
C ASN A 153 -12.57 3.30 -0.95
N TYR A 154 -13.20 4.46 -0.75
CA TYR A 154 -13.07 5.64 -1.63
C TYR A 154 -13.34 5.30 -3.10
N SER A 155 -14.27 4.40 -3.35
CA SER A 155 -14.58 3.81 -4.65
C SER A 155 -15.75 4.52 -5.34
N TRP A 156 -15.88 4.27 -6.64
CA TRP A 156 -17.00 4.69 -7.46
C TRP A 156 -17.30 3.65 -8.54
N ASN A 157 -18.50 3.08 -8.55
CA ASN A 157 -18.90 2.02 -9.46
C ASN A 157 -19.07 2.46 -10.94
N CYS A 158 -18.76 3.70 -11.28
CA CYS A 158 -18.94 4.30 -12.60
C CYS A 158 -20.40 4.24 -13.10
N GLY A 159 -21.38 4.27 -12.17
CA GLY A 159 -22.81 4.28 -12.46
C GLY A 159 -23.52 2.93 -12.54
N VAL A 160 -22.79 1.82 -12.31
CA VAL A 160 -23.37 0.47 -12.24
C VAL A 160 -22.60 -0.36 -11.22
N GLU A 161 -23.30 -0.84 -10.20
CA GLU A 161 -22.69 -1.73 -9.19
C GLU A 161 -22.37 -3.09 -9.80
N GLY A 162 -21.11 -3.54 -9.66
CA GLY A 162 -20.65 -4.82 -10.17
C GLY A 162 -20.42 -4.89 -11.68
N ALA A 163 -20.36 -6.09 -12.22
CA ALA A 163 -20.06 -6.34 -13.62
C ALA A 163 -21.09 -5.69 -14.57
N SER A 164 -20.62 -5.11 -15.70
CA SER A 164 -21.49 -4.47 -16.68
C SER A 164 -21.11 -4.85 -18.11
N ARG A 165 -22.12 -5.15 -18.94
CA ARG A 165 -21.96 -5.36 -20.39
C ARG A 165 -22.11 -4.07 -21.20
N LYS A 166 -22.50 -2.96 -20.57
CA LYS A 166 -22.66 -1.66 -21.24
C LYS A 166 -21.29 -1.11 -21.64
N GLN A 167 -21.07 -0.92 -22.93
CA GLN A 167 -19.77 -0.47 -23.46
C GLN A 167 -19.33 0.89 -22.89
N ALA A 168 -20.27 1.82 -22.66
CA ALA A 168 -19.97 3.13 -22.09
C ALA A 168 -19.39 3.00 -20.66
N ILE A 169 -19.97 2.12 -19.83
CA ILE A 169 -19.48 1.87 -18.46
C ILE A 169 -18.10 1.22 -18.49
N ARG A 170 -17.90 0.21 -19.34
CA ARG A 170 -16.59 -0.45 -19.49
C ARG A 170 -15.49 0.53 -19.90
N ARG A 171 -15.76 1.36 -20.91
CA ARG A 171 -14.82 2.41 -21.36
C ARG A 171 -14.49 3.41 -20.27
N LEU A 172 -15.51 3.82 -19.48
CA LEU A 172 -15.30 4.74 -18.36
C LEU A 172 -14.40 4.10 -17.28
N ARG A 173 -14.66 2.84 -16.90
CA ARG A 173 -13.81 2.10 -15.96
C ARG A 173 -12.36 1.99 -16.45
N GLU A 174 -12.17 1.58 -17.69
CA GLU A 174 -10.85 1.51 -18.31
C GLU A 174 -10.13 2.87 -18.34
N GLN A 175 -10.86 3.96 -18.56
CA GLN A 175 -10.31 5.31 -18.47
C GLN A 175 -9.87 5.64 -17.06
N GLN A 176 -10.68 5.33 -16.04
CA GLN A 176 -10.34 5.59 -14.64
C GLN A 176 -9.14 4.75 -14.18
N LEU A 177 -9.04 3.50 -14.60
CA LEU A 177 -7.85 2.68 -14.33
C LEU A 177 -6.58 3.29 -14.93
N ARG A 178 -6.63 3.73 -16.20
CA ARG A 178 -5.50 4.44 -16.82
C ARG A 178 -5.13 5.73 -16.08
N ASN A 179 -6.13 6.51 -15.65
CA ASN A 179 -5.90 7.72 -14.87
C ASN A 179 -5.22 7.39 -13.52
N ALA A 180 -5.65 6.31 -12.84
CA ALA A 180 -5.04 5.85 -11.61
C ALA A 180 -3.56 5.50 -11.79
N PHE A 181 -3.23 4.73 -12.82
CA PHE A 181 -1.84 4.40 -13.15
C PHE A 181 -1.01 5.64 -13.52
N LEU A 182 -1.58 6.57 -14.29
CA LEU A 182 -0.89 7.84 -14.60
C LEU A 182 -0.60 8.65 -13.33
N MET A 183 -1.58 8.81 -12.44
CA MET A 183 -1.36 9.50 -11.16
C MET A 183 -0.27 8.82 -10.33
N LEU A 184 -0.30 7.49 -10.24
CA LEU A 184 0.69 6.73 -9.48
C LEU A 184 2.11 6.92 -10.02
N HIS A 185 2.30 6.78 -11.34
CA HIS A 185 3.63 6.78 -11.95
C HIS A 185 4.21 8.19 -12.19
N LEU A 186 3.37 9.21 -12.28
CA LEU A 186 3.82 10.60 -12.44
C LEU A 186 4.03 11.33 -11.11
N SER A 187 3.71 10.72 -9.99
CA SER A 187 3.92 11.29 -8.64
C SER A 187 5.33 11.02 -8.14
N GLN A 188 5.85 11.94 -7.32
CA GLN A 188 7.12 11.75 -6.61
C GLN A 188 6.99 10.57 -5.63
N GLY A 189 8.05 9.76 -5.54
CA GLY A 189 8.08 8.57 -4.68
C GLY A 189 8.21 7.28 -5.47
N THR A 190 8.13 6.16 -4.77
CA THR A 190 8.19 4.81 -5.35
C THR A 190 6.77 4.32 -5.62
N PRO A 191 6.40 4.02 -6.87
CA PRO A 191 5.08 3.47 -7.16
C PRO A 191 5.03 1.99 -6.72
N MET A 192 3.96 1.62 -6.03
CA MET A 192 3.64 0.23 -5.71
C MET A 192 2.35 -0.17 -6.44
N ILE A 193 2.40 -1.30 -7.13
CA ILE A 193 1.26 -1.91 -7.81
C ILE A 193 0.87 -3.17 -7.03
N TYR A 194 -0.40 -3.31 -6.70
CA TYR A 194 -0.91 -4.56 -6.14
C TYR A 194 -0.98 -5.61 -7.26
N GLY A 195 -0.42 -6.79 -6.99
CA GLY A 195 -0.31 -7.85 -8.01
C GLY A 195 -1.67 -8.24 -8.58
N GLY A 196 -1.84 -8.06 -9.89
CA GLY A 196 -3.09 -8.29 -10.60
C GLY A 196 -3.79 -7.01 -11.07
N ASP A 197 -3.48 -5.85 -10.48
CA ASP A 197 -4.08 -4.56 -10.91
C ASP A 197 -3.76 -4.25 -12.38
N GLU A 198 -2.60 -4.69 -12.89
CA GLU A 198 -2.13 -4.47 -14.25
C GLU A 198 -3.00 -5.16 -15.32
N PHE A 199 -3.76 -6.19 -14.96
CA PHE A 199 -4.71 -6.86 -15.84
C PHE A 199 -6.18 -6.81 -15.36
N GLY A 200 -6.45 -6.01 -14.33
CA GLY A 200 -7.80 -5.78 -13.80
C GLY A 200 -8.34 -6.94 -12.98
N ASN A 201 -7.54 -7.46 -12.07
CA ASN A 201 -7.97 -8.46 -11.09
C ASN A 201 -9.08 -7.90 -10.17
N SER A 202 -10.07 -8.75 -9.87
CA SER A 202 -11.23 -8.45 -9.01
C SER A 202 -11.36 -9.50 -7.93
#